data_1f2340582cf8adb952a766192d41f3de
#
_entry.id   1f2340582cf8adb952a766192d41f3de
#
_cell.length_a   1.000
_cell.length_b   1.000
_cell.length_c   1.000
_cell.angle_alpha   90.00
_cell.angle_beta   90.00
_cell.angle_gamma   90.00
#
_symmetry.space_group_name_H-M   'P 1'
#
loop_
_entity.id
_entity.type
_entity.pdbx_description
1 polymer ?
#
loop_
_entity_poly.entity_id
_entity_poly.type
_entity_poly.pdbx_seq_one_letter_code
_entity_poly.pdbx_strand_id
1 'polypeptide(L)'
;INVNTGGIGTSLELYNDVTRVKEKEFKATFEIKGKALYSQLEKTFAMMAEILTASKLDDTKRIREILAMLKSRLLMKFQSSGHTTAALRALSYASPSAKFKDMTSGIDFYKRVAYIEEHFDEEKEALSQRLYALTKKIFRPDNMMISYTAAREGLEGMEPRIAELAGKLNHENVTETPCIIHCEKKNEGFKT
;
A
#
# COMPACT_ATOMS: atom_id res chain seq x y z
N ILE A 1 -0.15 -5.08 19.29
CA ILE A 1 -0.87 -5.79 18.21
C ILE A 1 -0.66 -7.29 18.37
N ASN A 2 0.56 -7.79 18.38
CA ASN A 2 0.87 -9.25 18.38
C ASN A 2 0.40 -10.02 19.64
N VAL A 3 0.10 -9.36 20.74
CA VAL A 3 -0.38 -10.03 21.99
C VAL A 3 -1.84 -10.47 21.86
N ASN A 4 -2.65 -9.74 21.10
CA ASN A 4 -4.09 -9.99 20.95
C ASN A 4 -4.49 -10.54 19.57
N THR A 5 -3.56 -10.59 18.62
CA THR A 5 -3.81 -11.05 17.25
C THR A 5 -2.65 -11.91 16.76
N GLY A 6 -2.90 -12.74 15.77
CA GLY A 6 -1.83 -13.43 15.02
C GLY A 6 -1.05 -12.49 14.06
N GLY A 7 -1.22 -11.17 14.23
CA GLY A 7 -0.61 -10.12 13.45
C GLY A 7 -1.60 -9.38 12.56
N ILE A 8 -1.33 -8.08 12.36
CA ILE A 8 -1.98 -7.26 11.33
C ILE A 8 -0.86 -6.79 10.40
N GLY A 9 -1.05 -7.00 9.10
CA GLY A 9 -0.10 -6.58 8.08
C GLY A 9 -0.79 -5.83 6.96
N THR A 10 -0.01 -5.03 6.24
CA THR A 10 -0.48 -4.30 5.05
C THR A 10 0.40 -4.63 3.85
N SER A 11 -0.20 -4.67 2.67
CA SER A 11 0.51 -4.87 1.41
C SER A 11 -0.13 -4.09 0.27
N LEU A 12 0.65 -3.82 -0.77
CA LEU A 12 0.16 -3.38 -2.08
C LEU A 12 0.20 -4.58 -3.01
N GLU A 13 -0.96 -4.96 -3.55
CA GLU A 13 -1.06 -6.09 -4.47
C GLU A 13 -1.51 -5.63 -5.85
N LEU A 14 -1.10 -6.38 -6.87
CA LEU A 14 -1.44 -6.10 -8.26
C LEU A 14 -2.15 -7.31 -8.86
N TYR A 15 -3.35 -7.09 -9.33
CA TYR A 15 -4.16 -8.10 -10.01
C TYR A 15 -4.25 -7.75 -11.49
N ASN A 16 -3.69 -8.60 -12.34
CA ASN A 16 -3.83 -8.46 -13.78
C ASN A 16 -5.12 -9.15 -14.25
N ASP A 17 -5.85 -8.52 -15.15
CA ASP A 17 -7.00 -9.16 -15.78
C ASP A 17 -6.51 -10.12 -16.86
N VAL A 18 -6.61 -11.42 -16.58
CA VAL A 18 -6.18 -12.49 -17.49
C VAL A 18 -7.09 -12.61 -18.72
N THR A 19 -8.31 -12.04 -18.68
CA THR A 19 -9.26 -12.05 -19.81
C THR A 19 -9.01 -10.89 -20.76
N ARG A 20 -8.36 -9.80 -20.29
CA ARG A 20 -8.06 -8.57 -21.04
C ARG A 20 -6.57 -8.29 -21.15
N VAL A 21 -5.79 -9.33 -21.41
CA VAL A 21 -4.31 -9.24 -21.49
C VAL A 21 -3.84 -8.20 -22.52
N LYS A 22 -4.56 -8.04 -23.64
CA LYS A 22 -4.21 -7.08 -24.71
C LYS A 22 -4.31 -5.62 -24.24
N GLU A 23 -5.23 -5.33 -23.34
CA GLU A 23 -5.47 -3.99 -22.79
C GLU A 23 -4.46 -3.62 -21.71
N LYS A 24 -3.64 -4.59 -21.26
CA LYS A 24 -2.63 -4.43 -20.20
C LYS A 24 -3.21 -3.83 -18.91
N GLU A 25 -4.48 -4.07 -18.65
CA GLU A 25 -5.16 -3.59 -17.48
C GLU A 25 -4.74 -4.36 -16.23
N PHE A 26 -4.62 -3.64 -15.14
CA PHE A 26 -4.38 -4.20 -13.83
C PHE A 26 -5.12 -3.40 -12.77
N LYS A 27 -5.44 -4.05 -11.67
CA LYS A 27 -6.00 -3.42 -10.47
C LYS A 27 -4.95 -3.42 -9.37
N ALA A 28 -4.62 -2.24 -8.86
CA ALA A 28 -3.78 -2.09 -7.68
C ALA A 28 -4.68 -1.99 -6.44
N THR A 29 -4.38 -2.76 -5.40
CA THR A 29 -5.12 -2.77 -4.15
C THR A 29 -4.19 -2.50 -2.97
N PHE A 30 -4.67 -1.72 -2.01
CA PHE A 30 -4.09 -1.68 -0.68
C PHE A 30 -4.83 -2.71 0.18
N GLU A 31 -4.11 -3.68 0.72
CA GLU A 31 -4.68 -4.74 1.52
C GLU A 31 -4.26 -4.60 2.97
N ILE A 32 -5.21 -4.72 3.89
CA ILE A 32 -4.97 -4.92 5.31
C ILE A 32 -5.43 -6.34 5.66
N LYS A 33 -4.53 -7.12 6.23
CA LYS A 33 -4.75 -8.52 6.57
C LYS A 33 -4.57 -8.71 8.07
N GLY A 34 -5.48 -9.45 8.70
CA GLY A 34 -5.38 -9.80 10.10
C GLY A 34 -5.72 -11.27 10.33
N LYS A 35 -5.09 -11.87 11.32
CA LYS A 35 -5.39 -13.21 11.81
C LYS A 35 -5.67 -13.13 13.31
N ALA A 36 -6.79 -13.66 13.75
CA ALA A 36 -7.18 -13.62 15.16
C ALA A 36 -8.01 -14.83 15.57
N LEU A 37 -8.05 -15.10 16.85
CA LEU A 37 -9.05 -15.98 17.45
C LEU A 37 -10.41 -15.29 17.46
N TYR A 38 -11.49 -16.05 17.47
CA TYR A 38 -12.86 -15.50 17.50
C TYR A 38 -13.09 -14.54 18.67
N SER A 39 -12.56 -14.86 19.85
CA SER A 39 -12.63 -13.99 21.04
C SER A 39 -11.89 -12.66 20.89
N GLN A 40 -11.05 -12.49 19.87
CA GLN A 40 -10.26 -11.29 19.62
C GLN A 40 -10.67 -10.54 18.35
N LEU A 41 -11.70 -11.02 17.62
CA LEU A 41 -12.13 -10.42 16.36
C LEU A 41 -12.51 -8.95 16.51
N GLU A 42 -13.31 -8.62 17.54
CA GLU A 42 -13.74 -7.23 17.80
C GLU A 42 -12.54 -6.29 17.96
N LYS A 43 -11.55 -6.69 18.78
CA LYS A 43 -10.32 -5.91 18.95
C LYS A 43 -9.51 -5.81 17.66
N THR A 44 -9.50 -6.88 16.86
CA THR A 44 -8.78 -6.89 15.58
C THR A 44 -9.41 -5.91 14.61
N PHE A 45 -10.74 -5.90 14.47
CA PHE A 45 -11.45 -4.93 13.65
C PHE A 45 -11.28 -3.50 14.14
N ALA A 46 -11.33 -3.28 15.46
CA ALA A 46 -11.08 -1.96 16.06
C ALA A 46 -9.66 -1.45 15.74
N MET A 47 -8.64 -2.31 15.86
CA MET A 47 -7.26 -1.95 15.50
C MET A 47 -7.10 -1.69 13.99
N MET A 48 -7.75 -2.47 13.14
CA MET A 48 -7.75 -2.20 11.69
C MET A 48 -8.39 -0.85 11.38
N ALA A 49 -9.54 -0.55 11.99
CA ALA A 49 -10.20 0.75 11.85
C ALA A 49 -9.28 1.90 12.30
N GLU A 50 -8.63 1.77 13.45
CA GLU A 50 -7.70 2.77 13.97
C GLU A 50 -6.52 3.00 13.02
N ILE A 51 -5.93 1.92 12.46
CA ILE A 51 -4.85 2.02 11.48
C ILE A 51 -5.31 2.79 10.23
N LEU A 52 -6.52 2.52 9.74
CA LEU A 52 -7.04 3.13 8.52
C LEU A 52 -7.49 4.58 8.72
N THR A 53 -7.99 4.95 9.90
CA THR A 53 -8.70 6.24 10.11
C THR A 53 -7.99 7.20 11.07
N ALA A 54 -7.14 6.70 11.97
CA ALA A 54 -6.55 7.49 13.05
C ALA A 54 -5.00 7.50 13.03
N SER A 55 -4.37 7.01 11.95
CA SER A 55 -2.91 7.09 11.81
C SER A 55 -2.44 8.54 11.73
N LYS A 56 -1.45 8.90 12.56
CA LYS A 56 -0.83 10.23 12.58
C LYS A 56 0.13 10.37 11.41
N LEU A 57 -0.35 10.95 10.32
CA LEU A 57 0.42 11.16 9.09
C LEU A 57 1.13 12.54 9.05
N ASP A 58 1.13 13.24 10.17
CA ASP A 58 1.77 14.53 10.41
C ASP A 58 2.88 14.48 11.48
N ASP A 59 3.16 13.30 12.05
CA ASP A 59 4.32 13.09 12.92
C ASP A 59 5.61 13.12 12.07
N THR A 60 6.11 14.34 11.84
CA THR A 60 7.28 14.58 10.99
C THR A 60 8.53 13.85 11.47
N LYS A 61 8.72 13.75 12.79
CA LYS A 61 9.86 13.00 13.35
C LYS A 61 9.77 11.54 12.97
N ARG A 62 8.60 10.93 13.16
CA ARG A 62 8.38 9.52 12.85
C ARG A 62 8.45 9.23 11.35
N ILE A 63 7.93 10.14 10.52
CA ILE A 63 8.02 10.03 9.06
C ILE A 63 9.48 10.06 8.60
N ARG A 64 10.31 10.96 9.13
CA ARG A 64 11.75 11.01 8.82
C ARG A 64 12.46 9.71 9.15
N GLU A 65 12.21 9.14 10.34
CA GLU A 65 12.74 7.83 10.73
C GLU A 65 12.33 6.71 9.77
N ILE A 66 11.05 6.68 9.38
CA ILE A 66 10.53 5.70 8.43
C ILE A 66 11.19 5.83 7.06
N LEU A 67 11.36 7.05 6.54
CA LEU A 67 12.02 7.30 5.25
C LEU A 67 13.48 6.83 5.25
N ALA A 68 14.23 7.15 6.30
CA ALA A 68 15.63 6.70 6.44
C ALA A 68 15.74 5.16 6.51
N MET A 69 14.83 4.52 7.27
CA MET A 69 14.74 3.06 7.35
C MET A 69 14.36 2.43 6.01
N LEU A 70 13.39 3.01 5.28
CA LEU A 70 12.98 2.54 3.96
C LEU A 70 14.12 2.65 2.94
N LYS A 71 14.81 3.78 2.89
CA LYS A 71 15.98 3.99 2.02
C LYS A 71 17.05 2.93 2.25
N SER A 72 17.42 2.69 3.51
CA SER A 72 18.42 1.69 3.89
C SER A 72 17.97 0.27 3.50
N ARG A 73 16.70 -0.07 3.75
CA ARG A 73 16.13 -1.38 3.40
C ARG A 73 16.11 -1.62 1.89
N LEU A 74 15.77 -0.61 1.10
CA LEU A 74 15.78 -0.68 -0.36
C LEU A 74 17.20 -0.89 -0.91
N LEU A 75 18.19 -0.17 -0.36
CA LEU A 75 19.61 -0.38 -0.73
C LEU A 75 20.07 -1.80 -0.44
N MET A 76 19.80 -2.32 0.77
CA MET A 76 20.14 -3.71 1.11
C MET A 76 19.47 -4.70 0.16
N LYS A 77 18.19 -4.47 -0.20
CA LYS A 77 17.49 -5.30 -1.18
C LYS A 77 18.17 -5.28 -2.54
N PHE A 78 18.60 -4.12 -3.01
CA PHE A 78 19.29 -4.00 -4.30
C PHE A 78 20.65 -4.71 -4.31
N GLN A 79 21.39 -4.62 -3.23
CA GLN A 79 22.67 -5.34 -3.06
C GLN A 79 22.48 -6.86 -3.00
N SER A 80 21.51 -7.32 -2.22
CA SER A 80 21.26 -8.76 -2.02
C SER A 80 20.53 -9.43 -3.21
N SER A 81 19.74 -8.68 -3.97
CA SER A 81 18.86 -9.20 -5.02
C SER A 81 18.87 -8.31 -6.28
N GLY A 82 20.05 -7.87 -6.71
CA GLY A 82 20.22 -6.96 -7.85
C GLY A 82 19.62 -7.51 -9.14
N HIS A 83 19.74 -8.81 -9.38
CA HIS A 83 19.17 -9.47 -10.58
C HIS A 83 17.63 -9.34 -10.66
N THR A 84 16.92 -9.49 -9.53
CA THR A 84 15.46 -9.32 -9.51
C THR A 84 15.06 -7.87 -9.67
N THR A 85 15.84 -6.95 -9.11
CA THR A 85 15.66 -5.50 -9.27
C THR A 85 15.87 -5.09 -10.72
N ALA A 86 16.93 -5.58 -11.38
CA ALA A 86 17.20 -5.34 -12.79
C ALA A 86 16.11 -5.92 -13.71
N ALA A 87 15.62 -7.13 -13.41
CA ALA A 87 14.53 -7.75 -14.15
C ALA A 87 13.22 -6.92 -14.03
N LEU A 88 12.85 -6.49 -12.82
CA LEU A 88 11.68 -5.61 -12.62
C LEU A 88 11.86 -4.30 -13.40
N ARG A 89 13.04 -3.71 -13.34
CA ARG A 89 13.33 -2.47 -14.06
C ARG A 89 13.19 -2.65 -15.57
N ALA A 90 13.74 -3.71 -16.14
CA ALA A 90 13.59 -4.03 -17.56
C ALA A 90 12.13 -4.24 -17.97
N LEU A 91 11.35 -4.96 -17.18
CA LEU A 91 9.91 -5.17 -17.40
C LEU A 91 9.11 -3.86 -17.31
N SER A 92 9.52 -2.92 -16.48
CA SER A 92 8.85 -1.64 -16.30
C SER A 92 8.85 -0.76 -17.56
N TYR A 93 9.72 -1.03 -18.52
CA TYR A 93 9.76 -0.32 -19.81
C TYR A 93 8.68 -0.79 -20.80
N ALA A 94 8.04 -1.93 -20.55
CA ALA A 94 7.09 -2.54 -21.47
C ALA A 94 5.73 -2.90 -20.86
N SER A 95 5.64 -2.97 -19.52
CA SER A 95 4.44 -3.38 -18.80
C SER A 95 4.00 -2.32 -17.80
N PRO A 96 2.76 -1.80 -17.89
CA PRO A 96 2.22 -0.84 -16.92
C PRO A 96 2.17 -1.37 -15.49
N SER A 97 1.82 -2.63 -15.28
CA SER A 97 1.83 -3.26 -13.94
C SER A 97 3.24 -3.37 -13.36
N ALA A 98 4.23 -3.74 -14.19
CA ALA A 98 5.64 -3.76 -13.76
C ALA A 98 6.15 -2.34 -13.47
N LYS A 99 5.74 -1.34 -14.26
CA LYS A 99 6.07 0.07 -14.01
C LYS A 99 5.49 0.54 -12.68
N PHE A 100 4.23 0.24 -12.41
CA PHE A 100 3.62 0.54 -11.12
C PHE A 100 4.38 -0.13 -9.96
N LYS A 101 4.76 -1.41 -10.13
CA LYS A 101 5.55 -2.13 -9.12
C LYS A 101 6.93 -1.51 -8.90
N ASP A 102 7.59 -1.02 -9.95
CA ASP A 102 8.86 -0.29 -9.83
C ASP A 102 8.67 1.05 -9.09
N MET A 103 7.56 1.77 -9.35
CA MET A 103 7.20 3.02 -8.66
C MET A 103 6.82 2.83 -7.19
N THR A 104 6.49 1.62 -6.75
CA THR A 104 6.03 1.32 -5.38
C THR A 104 6.99 0.46 -4.56
N SER A 105 7.96 -0.21 -5.19
CA SER A 105 8.89 -1.10 -4.49
C SER A 105 10.24 -1.31 -5.19
N GLY A 106 10.47 -0.64 -6.32
CA GLY A 106 11.68 -0.76 -7.12
C GLY A 106 12.55 0.50 -7.13
N ILE A 107 13.25 0.74 -8.24
CA ILE A 107 14.23 1.81 -8.38
C ILE A 107 13.58 3.19 -8.35
N ASP A 108 12.45 3.38 -9.02
CA ASP A 108 11.76 4.67 -9.01
C ASP A 108 11.23 5.00 -7.60
N PHE A 109 10.78 3.98 -6.85
CA PHE A 109 10.41 4.16 -5.45
C PHE A 109 11.59 4.61 -4.60
N TYR A 110 12.73 3.93 -4.74
CA TYR A 110 13.96 4.32 -4.03
C TYR A 110 14.38 5.76 -4.33
N LYS A 111 14.40 6.15 -5.61
CA LYS A 111 14.73 7.52 -6.01
C LYS A 111 13.81 8.54 -5.34
N ARG A 112 12.50 8.25 -5.28
CA ARG A 112 11.53 9.14 -4.65
C ARG A 112 11.72 9.21 -3.13
N VAL A 113 11.96 8.08 -2.47
CA VAL A 113 12.22 8.02 -1.03
C VAL A 113 13.52 8.77 -0.69
N ALA A 114 14.58 8.55 -1.46
CA ALA A 114 15.87 9.22 -1.26
C ALA A 114 15.75 10.74 -1.44
N TYR A 115 15.04 11.20 -2.47
CA TYR A 115 14.79 12.62 -2.71
C TYR A 115 14.02 13.26 -1.54
N ILE A 116 12.91 12.63 -1.09
CA ILE A 116 12.12 13.19 0.02
C ILE A 116 12.92 13.19 1.33
N GLU A 117 13.75 12.17 1.57
CA GLU A 117 14.57 12.10 2.77
C GLU A 117 15.66 13.19 2.78
N GLU A 118 16.29 13.44 1.64
CA GLU A 118 17.31 14.48 1.48
C GLU A 118 16.72 15.90 1.62
N HIS A 119 15.50 16.12 1.07
CA HIS A 119 14.80 17.43 1.11
C HIS A 119 13.66 17.44 2.13
N PHE A 120 13.81 16.68 3.23
CA PHE A 120 12.70 16.41 4.14
C PHE A 120 12.07 17.67 4.74
N ASP A 121 12.89 18.64 5.11
CA ASP A 121 12.41 19.87 5.76
C ASP A 121 11.56 20.74 4.82
N GLU A 122 11.74 20.60 3.51
CA GLU A 122 10.96 21.27 2.47
C GLU A 122 9.72 20.48 2.07
N GLU A 123 9.81 19.14 2.08
CA GLU A 123 8.75 18.24 1.59
C GLU A 123 7.77 17.74 2.67
N LYS A 124 8.08 17.87 3.95
CA LYS A 124 7.35 17.21 5.06
C LYS A 124 5.86 17.60 5.12
N GLU A 125 5.52 18.90 4.98
CA GLU A 125 4.12 19.34 5.00
C GLU A 125 3.36 18.86 3.77
N ALA A 126 3.95 18.99 2.58
CA ALA A 126 3.34 18.51 1.33
C ALA A 126 3.18 16.99 1.34
N LEU A 127 4.15 16.26 1.90
CA LEU A 127 4.06 14.80 2.07
C LEU A 127 2.90 14.42 2.99
N SER A 128 2.79 15.04 4.15
CA SER A 128 1.70 14.81 5.11
C SER A 128 0.34 15.06 4.47
N GLN A 129 0.16 16.21 3.81
CA GLN A 129 -1.09 16.54 3.11
C GLN A 129 -1.44 15.51 2.04
N ARG A 130 -0.46 15.05 1.24
CA ARG A 130 -0.67 14.02 0.21
C ARG A 130 -1.05 12.66 0.84
N LEU A 131 -0.44 12.29 1.96
CA LEU A 131 -0.78 11.06 2.68
C LEU A 131 -2.22 11.11 3.20
N TYR A 132 -2.63 12.20 3.86
CA TYR A 132 -4.02 12.37 4.31
C TYR A 132 -5.02 12.39 3.13
N ALA A 133 -4.69 13.07 2.03
CA ALA A 133 -5.53 13.05 0.84
C ALA A 133 -5.64 11.65 0.22
N LEU A 134 -4.55 10.87 0.25
CA LEU A 134 -4.53 9.51 -0.24
C LEU A 134 -5.39 8.57 0.61
N THR A 135 -5.31 8.65 1.95
CA THR A 135 -6.15 7.83 2.84
C THR A 135 -7.63 8.09 2.61
N LYS A 136 -8.05 9.37 2.46
CA LYS A 136 -9.43 9.73 2.13
C LYS A 136 -9.90 9.15 0.80
N LYS A 137 -9.02 9.06 -0.20
CA LYS A 137 -9.35 8.50 -1.51
C LYS A 137 -9.44 6.98 -1.51
N ILE A 138 -8.59 6.30 -0.75
CA ILE A 138 -8.49 4.84 -0.79
C ILE A 138 -9.47 4.20 0.20
N PHE A 139 -9.54 4.71 1.43
CA PHE A 139 -10.28 4.07 2.52
C PHE A 139 -11.74 4.53 2.56
N ARG A 140 -12.53 3.99 1.62
CA ARG A 140 -13.95 4.28 1.45
C ARG A 140 -14.76 2.99 1.37
N PRO A 141 -16.01 2.97 1.86
CA PRO A 141 -16.85 1.78 1.80
C PRO A 141 -17.14 1.31 0.38
N ASP A 142 -17.36 2.25 -0.55
CA ASP A 142 -17.65 1.98 -1.97
C ASP A 142 -16.44 1.44 -2.76
N ASN A 143 -15.22 1.58 -2.20
CA ASN A 143 -13.96 1.07 -2.75
C ASN A 143 -13.42 -0.13 -1.96
N MET A 144 -14.21 -0.73 -1.05
CA MET A 144 -13.79 -1.79 -0.16
C MET A 144 -14.27 -3.16 -0.64
N MET A 145 -13.38 -4.15 -0.58
CA MET A 145 -13.71 -5.55 -0.72
C MET A 145 -13.17 -6.30 0.51
N ILE A 146 -14.01 -7.15 1.10
CA ILE A 146 -13.62 -7.96 2.26
C ILE A 146 -13.64 -9.42 1.86
N SER A 147 -12.55 -10.12 2.18
CA SER A 147 -12.46 -11.58 2.13
C SER A 147 -12.26 -12.09 3.55
N TYR A 148 -13.11 -13.01 3.98
CA TYR A 148 -13.05 -13.59 5.30
C TYR A 148 -13.10 -15.11 5.22
N THR A 149 -12.16 -15.76 5.89
CA THR A 149 -12.08 -17.23 5.97
C THR A 149 -12.12 -17.66 7.42
N ALA A 150 -13.10 -18.51 7.75
CA ALA A 150 -13.29 -19.05 9.10
C ALA A 150 -14.00 -20.41 9.03
N ALA A 151 -14.06 -21.12 10.15
CA ALA A 151 -15.03 -22.19 10.32
C ALA A 151 -16.45 -21.62 10.32
N ARG A 152 -17.45 -22.48 10.10
CA ARG A 152 -18.85 -22.05 9.92
C ARG A 152 -19.35 -21.19 11.09
N GLU A 153 -19.02 -21.57 12.30
CA GLU A 153 -19.38 -20.85 13.51
C GLU A 153 -18.77 -19.44 13.58
N GLY A 154 -17.65 -19.23 12.90
CA GLY A 154 -16.97 -17.93 12.85
C GLY A 154 -17.52 -16.98 11.81
N LEU A 155 -18.42 -17.43 10.94
CA LEU A 155 -19.09 -16.57 9.94
C LEU A 155 -20.25 -15.78 10.58
N GLU A 156 -20.81 -16.29 11.65
CA GLU A 156 -21.91 -15.64 12.37
C GLU A 156 -21.45 -14.31 12.98
N GLY A 157 -22.26 -13.26 12.87
CA GLY A 157 -21.97 -11.95 13.43
C GLY A 157 -20.84 -11.16 12.74
N MET A 158 -20.41 -11.55 11.54
CA MET A 158 -19.42 -10.79 10.77
C MET A 158 -20.02 -9.54 10.13
N GLU A 159 -21.26 -9.62 9.63
CA GLU A 159 -21.92 -8.49 8.96
C GLU A 159 -21.96 -7.20 9.81
N PRO A 160 -22.36 -7.22 11.09
CA PRO A 160 -22.31 -6.03 11.93
C PRO A 160 -20.91 -5.44 12.10
N ARG A 161 -19.88 -6.29 12.20
CA ARG A 161 -18.48 -5.83 12.33
C ARG A 161 -17.97 -5.19 11.06
N ILE A 162 -18.34 -5.74 9.92
CA ILE A 162 -18.05 -5.16 8.61
C ILE A 162 -18.75 -3.81 8.45
N ALA A 163 -20.02 -3.74 8.81
CA ALA A 163 -20.81 -2.50 8.77
C ALA A 163 -20.21 -1.42 9.68
N GLU A 164 -19.78 -1.78 10.89
CA GLU A 164 -19.12 -0.87 11.82
C GLU A 164 -17.80 -0.35 11.23
N LEU A 165 -16.96 -1.23 10.66
CA LEU A 165 -15.72 -0.83 10.00
C LEU A 165 -16.01 0.12 8.84
N ALA A 166 -16.96 -0.23 7.97
CA ALA A 166 -17.36 0.59 6.83
C ALA A 166 -17.86 1.98 7.28
N GLY A 167 -18.64 2.04 8.36
CA GLY A 167 -19.16 3.29 8.93
C GLY A 167 -18.08 4.24 9.45
N LYS A 168 -16.88 3.73 9.77
CA LYS A 168 -15.73 4.54 10.23
C LYS A 168 -14.88 5.08 9.07
N LEU A 169 -15.03 4.57 7.85
CA LEU A 169 -14.26 4.99 6.70
C LEU A 169 -14.76 6.33 6.13
N ASN A 170 -14.05 6.89 5.17
CA ASN A 170 -14.45 8.14 4.52
C ASN A 170 -15.65 7.91 3.59
N HIS A 171 -16.72 8.69 3.78
CA HIS A 171 -17.95 8.66 2.97
C HIS A 171 -18.04 9.84 1.97
N GLU A 172 -17.00 10.65 1.86
CA GLU A 172 -17.00 11.74 0.87
C GLU A 172 -16.98 11.17 -0.55
N ASN A 173 -17.77 11.76 -1.44
CA ASN A 173 -17.74 11.40 -2.84
C ASN A 173 -16.40 11.80 -3.45
N VAL A 174 -15.70 10.85 -4.03
CA VAL A 174 -14.42 11.06 -4.71
C VAL A 174 -14.58 10.78 -6.20
N THR A 175 -14.27 11.78 -7.01
CA THR A 175 -14.22 11.56 -8.46
C THR A 175 -13.05 10.65 -8.80
N GLU A 176 -13.35 9.51 -9.40
CA GLU A 176 -12.33 8.58 -9.88
C GLU A 176 -11.66 9.15 -11.12
N THR A 177 -10.34 9.22 -11.07
CA THR A 177 -9.53 9.60 -12.22
C THR A 177 -8.72 8.37 -12.66
N PRO A 178 -8.88 7.90 -13.91
CA PRO A 178 -8.11 6.76 -14.40
C PRO A 178 -6.60 7.03 -14.26
N CYS A 179 -5.89 6.12 -13.64
CA CYS A 179 -4.44 6.16 -13.54
C CYS A 179 -3.83 5.50 -14.77
N ILE A 180 -3.45 6.32 -15.76
CA ILE A 180 -2.78 5.84 -16.96
C ILE A 180 -1.27 5.80 -16.70
N ILE A 181 -0.69 4.61 -16.76
CA ILE A 181 0.75 4.42 -16.58
C ILE A 181 1.44 4.28 -17.93
N HIS A 182 2.25 5.28 -18.25
CA HIS A 182 3.05 5.28 -19.45
C HIS A 182 4.38 4.55 -19.24
N CYS A 183 4.71 3.65 -20.16
CA CYS A 183 5.98 2.94 -20.21
C CYS A 183 6.90 3.60 -21.20
N GLU A 184 8.12 3.94 -20.78
CA GLU A 184 9.15 4.52 -21.63
C GLU A 184 10.40 3.64 -21.61
N LYS A 185 10.97 3.36 -22.77
CA LYS A 185 12.26 2.70 -22.86
C LYS A 185 13.37 3.67 -22.48
N LYS A 186 14.22 3.25 -21.54
CA LYS A 186 15.41 4.03 -21.13
C LYS A 186 16.64 3.16 -21.20
N ASN A 187 17.75 3.75 -21.61
CA ASN A 187 19.07 3.13 -21.50
C ASN A 187 19.73 3.70 -20.25
N GLU A 188 19.72 2.93 -19.18
CA GLU A 188 20.26 3.36 -17.90
C GLU A 188 20.95 2.20 -17.17
N GLY A 189 21.96 2.53 -16.37
CA GLY A 189 22.67 1.62 -15.50
C GLY A 189 22.63 2.11 -14.06
N PHE A 190 22.54 1.19 -13.11
CA PHE A 190 22.66 1.49 -11.70
C PHE A 190 23.88 0.81 -11.13
N LYS A 191 24.75 1.60 -10.50
CA LYS A 191 25.85 1.11 -9.68
C LYS A 191 25.37 1.12 -8.22
N THR A 192 25.38 -0.05 -7.58
CA THR A 192 25.11 -0.24 -6.16
C THR A 192 26.38 -0.26 -5.36
#